data_c839c282b365c8c12f9affc950cd8f65
#
_entry.id   c839c282b365c8c12f9affc950cd8f65
#
_cell.length_a   1.000
_cell.length_b   1.000
_cell.length_c   1.000
_cell.angle_alpha   90.00
_cell.angle_beta   90.00
_cell.angle_gamma   90.00
#
_symmetry.space_group_name_H-M   'P 1'
#
loop_
_entity.id
_entity.type
_entity.pdbx_description
1 polymer ?
#
loop_
_entity_poly.entity_id
_entity_poly.type
_entity_poly.pdbx_seq_one_letter_code
_entity_poly.pdbx_strand_id
1 'polypeptide(L)'
;EGWAIGLQMVWQSLRGNKKLNIRQILDDDLESRKSLFAYLAEEVLGNLQPETQEFLLKTSILSELDSDTCDFLMMSNQSINILDQLHQSGLFIEALRPGVYRYHHMFREFLQNHLQEGQPSTLELHRRVASYFSAHQYWEQALYHLLVVGDYAQVNHILEVVGEKMILEGRHESIRYWIAEMPEEVRLQHPYVNY
;
A
#
# COMPACT_ATOMS: atom_id res chain seq x y z
N GLU A 1 -12.45 10.86 9.02
CA GLU A 1 -12.96 9.62 8.39
C GLU A 1 -12.45 8.33 9.05
N GLY A 2 -11.27 8.26 9.66
CA GLY A 2 -10.72 7.05 10.32
C GLY A 2 -11.48 6.53 11.55
N TRP A 3 -12.40 7.30 12.13
CA TRP A 3 -13.12 6.96 13.35
C TRP A 3 -14.19 5.85 13.18
N ALA A 4 -14.81 5.76 12.02
CA ALA A 4 -15.81 4.73 11.76
C ALA A 4 -15.19 3.32 11.84
N ILE A 5 -13.97 3.16 11.35
CA ILE A 5 -13.21 1.91 11.40
C ILE A 5 -12.76 1.60 12.81
N GLY A 6 -12.24 2.59 13.54
CA GLY A 6 -11.88 2.42 14.95
C GLY A 6 -13.06 1.94 15.77
N LEU A 7 -14.25 2.52 15.57
CA LEU A 7 -15.49 2.07 16.24
C LEU A 7 -15.90 0.66 15.81
N GLN A 8 -15.73 0.29 14.56
CA GLN A 8 -16.06 -1.02 14.04
C GLN A 8 -15.10 -2.09 14.57
N MET A 9 -13.80 -1.76 14.69
CA MET A 9 -12.79 -2.60 15.32
C MET A 9 -13.08 -2.79 16.82
N VAL A 10 -13.42 -1.70 17.52
CA VAL A 10 -13.87 -1.75 18.94
C VAL A 10 -15.09 -2.68 19.07
N TRP A 11 -16.08 -2.57 18.21
CA TRP A 11 -17.26 -3.41 18.25
C TRP A 11 -16.94 -4.90 18.01
N GLN A 12 -16.00 -5.22 17.11
CA GLN A 12 -15.55 -6.61 16.91
C GLN A 12 -14.73 -7.13 18.10
N SER A 13 -13.83 -6.35 18.66
CA SER A 13 -13.07 -6.72 19.89
C SER A 13 -14.01 -6.96 21.07
N LEU A 14 -15.09 -6.21 21.20
CA LEU A 14 -16.07 -6.41 22.27
C LEU A 14 -16.87 -7.72 22.10
N ARG A 15 -17.04 -8.22 20.88
CA ARG A 15 -17.62 -9.57 20.64
C ARG A 15 -16.71 -10.69 21.13
N GLY A 16 -15.40 -10.46 21.23
CA GLY A 16 -14.39 -11.39 21.72
C GLY A 16 -14.14 -11.41 23.23
N ASN A 17 -14.96 -10.75 24.06
CA ASN A 17 -14.94 -10.83 25.54
C ASN A 17 -13.83 -10.04 26.30
N LYS A 18 -13.26 -8.97 25.76
CA LYS A 18 -12.36 -8.08 26.55
C LYS A 18 -13.04 -6.73 26.84
N LYS A 19 -13.15 -6.42 28.14
CA LYS A 19 -13.62 -5.10 28.63
C LYS A 19 -12.54 -4.04 28.38
N LEU A 20 -12.58 -3.36 27.24
CA LEU A 20 -11.81 -2.13 27.02
C LEU A 20 -12.56 -0.93 27.62
N ASN A 21 -11.88 -0.11 28.38
CA ASN A 21 -12.46 1.11 28.95
C ASN A 21 -12.39 2.25 27.94
N ILE A 22 -13.24 2.19 26.92
CA ILE A 22 -13.26 3.04 25.72
C ILE A 22 -13.41 4.52 26.08
N ARG A 23 -14.12 4.84 27.17
CA ARG A 23 -14.35 6.24 27.59
C ARG A 23 -13.06 6.97 27.97
N GLN A 24 -12.11 6.28 28.58
CA GLN A 24 -10.83 6.86 29.01
C GLN A 24 -9.90 7.18 27.83
N ILE A 25 -10.07 6.50 26.70
CA ILE A 25 -9.21 6.58 25.52
C ILE A 25 -9.74 7.61 24.51
N LEU A 26 -11.04 7.91 24.53
CA LEU A 26 -11.67 8.86 23.62
C LEU A 26 -11.39 10.35 23.98
N ASP A 27 -11.03 10.64 25.21
CA ASP A 27 -10.75 12.00 25.71
C ASP A 27 -9.27 12.42 25.50
N ASP A 28 -8.40 11.52 25.05
CA ASP A 28 -6.97 11.76 24.86
C ASP A 28 -6.62 12.30 23.45
N ASP A 29 -5.37 12.75 23.31
CA ASP A 29 -4.81 13.36 22.13
C ASP A 29 -4.73 12.41 20.90
N LEU A 30 -4.21 12.91 19.79
CA LEU A 30 -4.09 12.18 18.53
C LEU A 30 -3.22 10.92 18.65
N GLU A 31 -2.22 10.94 19.56
CA GLU A 31 -1.27 9.84 19.75
C GLU A 31 -1.91 8.66 20.48
N SER A 32 -2.73 8.94 21.48
CA SER A 32 -3.53 7.95 22.20
C SER A 32 -4.51 7.24 21.26
N ARG A 33 -5.08 7.97 20.30
CA ARG A 33 -5.97 7.41 19.28
C ARG A 33 -5.23 6.49 18.32
N LYS A 34 -4.03 6.85 17.87
CA LYS A 34 -3.17 5.99 17.02
C LYS A 34 -2.77 4.71 17.75
N SER A 35 -2.40 4.82 19.03
CA SER A 35 -2.04 3.67 19.85
C SER A 35 -3.21 2.71 20.07
N LEU A 36 -4.42 3.25 20.30
CA LEU A 36 -5.63 2.42 20.36
C LEU A 36 -5.92 1.72 19.05
N PHE A 37 -5.83 2.44 17.93
CA PHE A 37 -6.04 1.86 16.61
C PHE A 37 -5.06 0.71 16.36
N ALA A 38 -3.75 0.92 16.62
CA ALA A 38 -2.73 -0.10 16.47
C ALA A 38 -3.01 -1.34 17.33
N TYR A 39 -3.40 -1.15 18.59
CA TYR A 39 -3.79 -2.26 19.46
C TYR A 39 -4.99 -3.05 18.92
N LEU A 40 -6.03 -2.36 18.42
CA LEU A 40 -7.21 -3.01 17.87
C LEU A 40 -6.91 -3.71 16.53
N ALA A 41 -6.06 -3.10 15.71
CA ALA A 41 -5.61 -3.69 14.45
C ALA A 41 -4.80 -4.97 14.69
N GLU A 42 -3.92 -4.98 15.70
CA GLU A 42 -3.16 -6.15 16.14
C GLU A 42 -4.07 -7.30 16.59
N GLU A 43 -5.07 -6.99 17.44
CA GLU A 43 -6.03 -7.98 17.93
C GLU A 43 -6.83 -8.59 16.77
N VAL A 44 -7.25 -7.75 15.82
CA VAL A 44 -8.04 -8.22 14.66
C VAL A 44 -7.14 -9.01 13.70
N LEU A 45 -5.95 -8.52 13.39
CA LEU A 45 -4.99 -9.22 12.54
C LEU A 45 -4.64 -10.59 13.12
N GLY A 46 -4.36 -10.66 14.42
CA GLY A 46 -3.99 -11.91 15.10
C GLY A 46 -5.10 -12.98 15.13
N ASN A 47 -6.36 -12.58 14.94
CA ASN A 47 -7.51 -13.51 14.89
C ASN A 47 -7.87 -13.98 13.47
N LEU A 48 -7.20 -13.46 12.43
CA LEU A 48 -7.41 -13.90 11.05
C LEU A 48 -6.67 -15.20 10.75
N GLN A 49 -7.09 -15.89 9.71
CA GLN A 49 -6.36 -17.05 9.20
C GLN A 49 -4.96 -16.62 8.70
N PRO A 50 -3.93 -17.47 8.85
CA PRO A 50 -2.56 -17.12 8.46
C PRO A 50 -2.43 -16.65 7.00
N GLU A 51 -3.18 -17.25 6.09
CA GLU A 51 -3.19 -16.89 4.68
C GLU A 51 -3.73 -15.48 4.46
N THR A 52 -4.76 -15.08 5.22
CA THR A 52 -5.32 -13.74 5.16
C THR A 52 -4.39 -12.71 5.79
N GLN A 53 -3.71 -13.06 6.89
CA GLN A 53 -2.68 -12.20 7.50
C GLN A 53 -1.55 -11.93 6.51
N GLU A 54 -1.02 -12.99 5.89
CA GLU A 54 0.04 -12.88 4.89
C GLU A 54 -0.39 -12.04 3.69
N PHE A 55 -1.62 -12.25 3.20
CA PHE A 55 -2.22 -11.44 2.14
C PHE A 55 -2.24 -9.96 2.51
N LEU A 56 -2.80 -9.61 3.67
CA LEU A 56 -2.89 -8.23 4.14
C LEU A 56 -1.52 -7.56 4.24
N LEU A 57 -0.55 -8.25 4.85
CA LEU A 57 0.81 -7.74 5.00
C LEU A 57 1.47 -7.49 3.65
N LYS A 58 1.52 -8.49 2.78
CA LYS A 58 2.23 -8.38 1.50
C LYS A 58 1.57 -7.42 0.53
N THR A 59 0.23 -7.36 0.49
CA THR A 59 -0.48 -6.47 -0.43
C THR A 59 -0.59 -5.03 0.08
N SER A 60 -0.16 -4.75 1.33
CA SER A 60 -0.14 -3.39 1.89
C SER A 60 0.75 -2.41 1.12
N ILE A 61 1.72 -2.92 0.33
CA ILE A 61 2.57 -2.11 -0.55
C ILE A 61 1.80 -1.53 -1.75
N LEU A 62 0.65 -2.14 -2.12
CA LEU A 62 -0.17 -1.69 -3.24
C LEU A 62 -1.02 -0.48 -2.86
N SER A 63 -1.20 0.46 -3.79
CA SER A 63 -2.12 1.60 -3.64
C SER A 63 -3.57 1.22 -3.89
N GLU A 64 -3.79 0.32 -4.83
CA GLU A 64 -5.08 -0.27 -5.18
C GLU A 64 -4.97 -1.79 -5.16
N LEU A 65 -6.06 -2.45 -4.82
CA LEU A 65 -6.15 -3.90 -4.69
C LEU A 65 -7.16 -4.39 -5.74
N ASP A 66 -6.67 -5.03 -6.76
CA ASP A 66 -7.46 -5.83 -7.70
C ASP A 66 -6.96 -7.28 -7.68
N SER A 67 -7.80 -8.21 -8.13
CA SER A 67 -7.49 -9.64 -8.08
C SER A 67 -6.20 -9.99 -8.84
N ASP A 68 -6.01 -9.41 -10.03
CA ASP A 68 -4.91 -9.80 -10.92
C ASP A 68 -3.56 -9.34 -10.37
N THR A 69 -3.47 -8.09 -9.90
CA THR A 69 -2.27 -7.56 -9.26
C THR A 69 -1.95 -8.32 -7.97
N CYS A 70 -2.98 -8.58 -7.15
CA CYS A 70 -2.81 -9.31 -5.89
C CYS A 70 -2.40 -10.76 -6.15
N ASP A 71 -3.02 -11.46 -7.11
CA ASP A 71 -2.66 -12.84 -7.47
C ASP A 71 -1.22 -12.94 -7.98
N PHE A 72 -0.79 -11.98 -8.80
CA PHE A 72 0.59 -11.93 -9.26
C PHE A 72 1.57 -11.74 -8.09
N LEU A 73 1.27 -10.79 -7.19
CA LEU A 73 2.11 -10.51 -6.03
C LEU A 73 2.19 -11.69 -5.07
N MET A 74 1.05 -12.34 -4.79
CA MET A 74 0.93 -13.46 -3.87
C MET A 74 1.34 -14.81 -4.48
N MET A 75 1.51 -14.88 -5.82
CA MET A 75 1.70 -16.12 -6.57
C MET A 75 0.57 -17.13 -6.31
N SER A 76 -0.67 -16.64 -6.29
CA SER A 76 -1.88 -17.41 -6.02
C SER A 76 -2.98 -17.06 -7.03
N ASN A 77 -4.15 -17.65 -6.89
CA ASN A 77 -5.35 -17.32 -7.66
C ASN A 77 -6.59 -17.20 -6.76
N GLN A 78 -6.36 -16.81 -5.50
CA GLN A 78 -7.43 -16.77 -4.48
C GLN A 78 -7.73 -15.35 -4.02
N SER A 79 -7.07 -14.34 -4.58
CA SER A 79 -7.17 -12.95 -4.11
C SER A 79 -8.59 -12.42 -4.20
N ILE A 80 -9.35 -12.79 -5.23
CA ILE A 80 -10.75 -12.37 -5.36
C ILE A 80 -11.60 -12.80 -4.16
N ASN A 81 -11.43 -14.04 -3.70
CA ASN A 81 -12.19 -14.55 -2.56
C ASN A 81 -11.81 -13.82 -1.26
N ILE A 82 -10.52 -13.53 -1.08
CA ILE A 82 -10.03 -12.81 0.09
C ILE A 82 -10.54 -11.36 0.07
N LEU A 83 -10.46 -10.68 -1.08
CA LEU A 83 -10.93 -9.31 -1.25
C LEU A 83 -12.44 -9.20 -1.00
N ASP A 84 -13.23 -10.14 -1.51
CA ASP A 84 -14.68 -10.20 -1.28
C ASP A 84 -15.00 -10.40 0.21
N GLN A 85 -14.31 -11.29 0.90
CA GLN A 85 -14.50 -11.51 2.34
C GLN A 85 -14.11 -10.26 3.15
N LEU A 86 -13.00 -9.62 2.83
CA LEU A 86 -12.55 -8.39 3.48
C LEU A 86 -13.57 -7.26 3.25
N HIS A 87 -14.06 -7.11 2.02
CA HIS A 87 -15.06 -6.10 1.70
C HIS A 87 -16.39 -6.34 2.44
N GLN A 88 -16.88 -7.58 2.47
CA GLN A 88 -18.08 -7.95 3.20
C GLN A 88 -17.94 -7.73 4.72
N SER A 89 -16.75 -7.91 5.27
CA SER A 89 -16.49 -7.61 6.68
C SER A 89 -16.58 -6.11 6.99
N GLY A 90 -16.38 -5.26 5.98
CA GLY A 90 -16.46 -3.81 6.08
C GLY A 90 -15.34 -3.16 6.92
N LEU A 91 -14.24 -3.88 7.16
CA LEU A 91 -13.24 -3.46 8.15
C LEU A 91 -12.01 -2.79 7.57
N PHE A 92 -11.41 -3.37 6.57
CA PHE A 92 -10.04 -3.03 6.23
C PHE A 92 -9.90 -2.31 4.90
N ILE A 93 -10.86 -2.54 4.01
CA ILE A 93 -10.83 -2.04 2.65
C ILE A 93 -12.12 -1.31 2.29
N GLU A 94 -11.99 -0.33 1.41
CA GLU A 94 -13.11 0.35 0.78
C GLU A 94 -13.09 0.15 -0.73
N ALA A 95 -14.25 0.06 -1.35
CA ALA A 95 -14.37 -0.06 -2.79
C ALA A 95 -14.13 1.30 -3.45
N LEU A 96 -13.22 1.35 -4.43
CA LEU A 96 -13.00 2.51 -5.29
C LEU A 96 -13.88 2.46 -6.53
N ARG A 97 -13.97 1.27 -7.13
CA ARG A 97 -14.78 0.92 -8.29
C ARG A 97 -15.02 -0.59 -8.29
N PRO A 98 -15.93 -1.12 -9.12
CA PRO A 98 -16.19 -2.56 -9.14
C PRO A 98 -14.91 -3.39 -9.30
N GLY A 99 -14.67 -4.31 -8.36
CA GLY A 99 -13.51 -5.20 -8.35
C GLY A 99 -12.18 -4.57 -7.93
N VAL A 100 -12.16 -3.28 -7.57
CA VAL A 100 -10.96 -2.57 -7.12
C VAL A 100 -11.20 -1.92 -5.78
N TYR A 101 -10.29 -2.19 -4.85
CA TYR A 101 -10.36 -1.77 -3.47
C TYR A 101 -9.10 -1.01 -3.08
N ARG A 102 -9.13 -0.38 -1.93
CA ARG A 102 -7.92 0.12 -1.26
C ARG A 102 -8.02 -0.09 0.24
N TYR A 103 -6.90 -0.21 0.89
CA TYR A 103 -6.86 -0.18 2.34
C TYR A 103 -7.22 1.21 2.87
N HIS A 104 -7.92 1.23 3.99
CA HIS A 104 -8.00 2.47 4.78
C HIS A 104 -6.59 2.88 5.21
N HIS A 105 -6.27 4.17 5.09
CA HIS A 105 -4.89 4.66 5.22
C HIS A 105 -4.21 4.26 6.53
N MET A 106 -4.90 4.39 7.69
CA MET A 106 -4.36 4.01 8.99
C MET A 106 -4.07 2.51 9.09
N PHE A 107 -4.91 1.67 8.47
CA PHE A 107 -4.69 0.23 8.46
C PHE A 107 -3.55 -0.14 7.52
N ARG A 108 -3.43 0.52 6.39
CA ARG A 108 -2.28 0.35 5.48
C ARG A 108 -0.97 0.72 6.17
N GLU A 109 -0.91 1.86 6.85
CA GLU A 109 0.26 2.30 7.63
C GLU A 109 0.63 1.28 8.71
N PHE A 110 -0.37 0.77 9.44
CA PHE A 110 -0.17 -0.29 10.43
C PHE A 110 0.42 -1.56 9.79
N LEU A 111 -0.11 -2.04 8.67
CA LEU A 111 0.40 -3.23 7.96
C LEU A 111 1.82 -3.02 7.44
N GLN A 112 2.13 -1.86 6.87
CA GLN A 112 3.46 -1.52 6.36
C GLN A 112 4.50 -1.49 7.48
N ASN A 113 4.16 -0.94 8.65
CA ASN A 113 5.02 -0.98 9.82
C ASN A 113 5.33 -2.42 10.27
N HIS A 114 4.36 -3.36 10.11
CA HIS A 114 4.56 -4.78 10.41
C HIS A 114 5.35 -5.52 9.34
N LEU A 115 5.24 -5.08 8.09
CA LEU A 115 5.97 -5.67 6.98
C LEU A 115 7.47 -5.40 7.04
N GLN A 116 7.93 -4.46 7.89
CA GLN A 116 9.33 -4.04 8.05
C GLN A 116 9.93 -3.54 6.72
N GLU A 117 9.67 -2.29 6.42
CA GLU A 117 10.22 -1.62 5.23
C GLU A 117 11.75 -1.77 5.15
N GLY A 118 12.26 -1.95 3.92
CA GLY A 118 13.69 -2.07 3.65
C GLY A 118 14.29 -3.44 3.90
N GLN A 119 13.56 -4.42 4.43
CA GLN A 119 14.05 -5.79 4.49
C GLN A 119 14.14 -6.42 3.08
N PRO A 120 15.07 -7.36 2.85
CA PRO A 120 15.23 -8.02 1.55
C PRO A 120 13.93 -8.65 1.02
N SER A 121 13.10 -9.21 1.90
CA SER A 121 11.80 -9.77 1.54
C SER A 121 10.81 -8.74 1.04
N THR A 122 10.76 -7.56 1.67
CA THR A 122 9.88 -6.45 1.27
C THR A 122 10.35 -5.84 -0.06
N LEU A 123 11.65 -5.65 -0.23
CA LEU A 123 12.21 -5.18 -1.50
C LEU A 123 11.92 -6.13 -2.66
N GLU A 124 11.90 -7.45 -2.38
CA GLU A 124 11.53 -8.45 -3.39
C GLU A 124 10.05 -8.35 -3.80
N LEU A 125 9.15 -8.05 -2.86
CA LEU A 125 7.74 -7.76 -3.20
C LEU A 125 7.63 -6.55 -4.11
N HIS A 126 8.36 -5.46 -3.81
CA HIS A 126 8.39 -4.28 -4.67
C HIS A 126 8.95 -4.57 -6.06
N ARG A 127 10.04 -5.36 -6.19
CA ARG A 127 10.58 -5.78 -7.51
C ARG A 127 9.55 -6.56 -8.31
N ARG A 128 8.89 -7.53 -7.66
CA ARG A 128 7.89 -8.36 -8.31
C ARG A 128 6.75 -7.53 -8.85
N VAL A 129 6.16 -6.66 -8.04
CA VAL A 129 5.03 -5.84 -8.49
C VAL A 129 5.46 -4.77 -9.49
N ALA A 130 6.68 -4.24 -9.41
CA ALA A 130 7.23 -3.34 -10.42
C ALA A 130 7.31 -4.01 -11.79
N SER A 131 7.74 -5.27 -11.84
CA SER A 131 7.79 -6.04 -13.10
C SER A 131 6.39 -6.24 -13.70
N TYR A 132 5.39 -6.52 -12.87
CA TYR A 132 3.99 -6.62 -13.28
C TYR A 132 3.49 -5.31 -13.89
N PHE A 133 3.66 -4.21 -13.17
CA PHE A 133 3.20 -2.90 -13.64
C PHE A 133 3.93 -2.45 -14.91
N SER A 134 5.22 -2.70 -15.02
CA SER A 134 6.00 -2.41 -16.24
C SER A 134 5.48 -3.20 -17.44
N ALA A 135 5.22 -4.50 -17.27
CA ALA A 135 4.69 -5.36 -18.31
C ALA A 135 3.29 -4.93 -18.82
N HIS A 136 2.50 -4.33 -17.92
CA HIS A 136 1.14 -3.84 -18.24
C HIS A 136 1.10 -2.33 -18.55
N GLN A 137 2.27 -1.67 -18.65
CA GLN A 137 2.39 -0.24 -18.95
C GLN A 137 1.72 0.67 -17.90
N TYR A 138 1.61 0.22 -16.67
CA TYR A 138 1.19 1.03 -15.51
C TYR A 138 2.41 1.78 -14.95
N TRP A 139 2.89 2.76 -15.74
CA TRP A 139 4.20 3.37 -15.54
C TRP A 139 4.37 4.08 -14.18
N GLU A 140 3.33 4.75 -13.68
CA GLU A 140 3.39 5.45 -12.40
C GLU A 140 3.58 4.49 -11.24
N GLN A 141 2.83 3.39 -11.25
CA GLN A 141 2.93 2.34 -10.26
C GLN A 141 4.29 1.65 -10.35
N ALA A 142 4.75 1.34 -11.56
CA ALA A 142 6.06 0.75 -11.79
C ALA A 142 7.18 1.65 -11.24
N LEU A 143 7.18 2.95 -11.57
CA LEU A 143 8.17 3.93 -11.13
C LEU A 143 8.20 4.05 -9.61
N TYR A 144 7.05 4.11 -8.95
CA TYR A 144 6.97 4.14 -7.49
C TYR A 144 7.73 2.95 -6.86
N HIS A 145 7.44 1.74 -7.31
CA HIS A 145 8.06 0.54 -6.75
C HIS A 145 9.54 0.40 -7.11
N LEU A 146 9.95 0.83 -8.30
CA LEU A 146 11.36 0.85 -8.73
C LEU A 146 12.18 1.84 -7.91
N LEU A 147 11.63 3.01 -7.59
CA LEU A 147 12.28 3.99 -6.71
C LEU A 147 12.48 3.43 -5.30
N VAL A 148 11.49 2.73 -4.75
CA VAL A 148 11.59 2.09 -3.43
C VAL A 148 12.73 1.06 -3.39
N VAL A 149 12.94 0.30 -4.46
CA VAL A 149 14.03 -0.70 -4.51
C VAL A 149 15.37 -0.13 -4.97
N GLY A 150 15.40 1.13 -5.41
CA GLY A 150 16.60 1.80 -5.90
C GLY A 150 17.05 1.30 -7.29
N ASP A 151 16.15 0.75 -8.10
CA ASP A 151 16.45 0.33 -9.47
C ASP A 151 16.34 1.52 -10.43
N TYR A 152 17.28 2.44 -10.27
CA TYR A 152 17.31 3.69 -11.06
C TYR A 152 17.58 3.44 -12.55
N ALA A 153 18.20 2.31 -12.92
CA ALA A 153 18.39 1.94 -14.32
C ALA A 153 17.03 1.69 -15.01
N GLN A 154 16.15 0.95 -14.35
CA GLN A 154 14.79 0.73 -14.87
C GLN A 154 13.94 1.99 -14.82
N VAL A 155 14.08 2.82 -13.78
CA VAL A 155 13.39 4.12 -13.71
C VAL A 155 13.77 4.98 -14.91
N ASN A 156 15.07 5.13 -15.21
CA ASN A 156 15.57 5.89 -16.36
C ASN A 156 15.02 5.33 -17.66
N HIS A 157 15.04 4.01 -17.84
CA HIS A 157 14.52 3.37 -19.05
C HIS A 157 13.02 3.68 -19.26
N ILE A 158 12.21 3.59 -18.22
CA ILE A 158 10.78 3.96 -18.31
C ILE A 158 10.62 5.43 -18.67
N LEU A 159 11.36 6.33 -18.02
CA LEU A 159 11.27 7.77 -18.30
C LEU A 159 11.70 8.10 -19.73
N GLU A 160 12.69 7.41 -20.31
CA GLU A 160 13.06 7.55 -21.73
C GLU A 160 11.93 7.13 -22.66
N VAL A 161 11.21 6.05 -22.32
CA VAL A 161 10.11 5.53 -23.17
C VAL A 161 8.87 6.43 -23.10
N VAL A 162 8.53 6.97 -21.93
CA VAL A 162 7.24 7.66 -21.73
C VAL A 162 7.37 9.16 -21.46
N GLY A 163 8.56 9.65 -21.15
CA GLY A 163 8.78 11.02 -20.68
C GLY A 163 8.34 12.08 -21.69
N GLU A 164 8.69 11.93 -22.98
CA GLU A 164 8.25 12.86 -24.03
C GLU A 164 6.73 12.96 -24.12
N LYS A 165 6.05 11.82 -24.11
CA LYS A 165 4.58 11.77 -24.12
C LYS A 165 3.99 12.46 -22.89
N MET A 166 4.54 12.21 -21.72
CA MET A 166 4.07 12.82 -20.46
C MET A 166 4.27 14.34 -20.46
N ILE A 167 5.38 14.82 -21.01
CA ILE A 167 5.62 16.27 -21.17
C ILE A 167 4.56 16.88 -22.09
N LEU A 168 4.27 16.27 -23.24
CA LEU A 168 3.24 16.73 -24.15
C LEU A 168 1.83 16.72 -23.55
N GLU A 169 1.57 15.80 -22.61
CA GLU A 169 0.32 15.73 -21.84
C GLU A 169 0.29 16.72 -20.65
N GLY A 170 1.34 17.52 -20.45
CA GLY A 170 1.41 18.52 -19.36
C GLY A 170 1.75 17.92 -17.99
N ARG A 171 2.27 16.68 -17.92
CA ARG A 171 2.57 15.95 -16.69
C ARG A 171 4.01 16.16 -16.20
N HIS A 172 4.51 17.39 -16.33
CA HIS A 172 5.90 17.73 -15.97
C HIS A 172 6.18 17.52 -14.47
N GLU A 173 5.19 17.82 -13.61
CA GLU A 173 5.37 17.70 -12.16
C GLU A 173 5.58 16.24 -11.74
N SER A 174 4.90 15.29 -12.39
CA SER A 174 5.13 13.87 -12.12
C SER A 174 6.56 13.44 -12.47
N ILE A 175 7.08 13.89 -13.62
CA ILE A 175 8.47 13.59 -14.03
C ILE A 175 9.46 14.23 -13.06
N ARG A 176 9.25 15.49 -12.69
CA ARG A 176 10.12 16.20 -11.73
C ARG A 176 10.12 15.51 -10.37
N TYR A 177 8.96 15.06 -9.91
CA TYR A 177 8.85 14.32 -8.66
C TYR A 177 9.71 13.03 -8.70
N TRP A 178 9.56 12.20 -9.73
CA TRP A 178 10.32 10.94 -9.82
C TRP A 178 11.83 11.17 -9.95
N ILE A 179 12.23 12.19 -10.70
CA ILE A 179 13.64 12.56 -10.80
C ILE A 179 14.18 13.06 -9.44
N ALA A 180 13.40 13.84 -8.69
CA ALA A 180 13.80 14.35 -7.39
C ALA A 180 13.98 13.24 -6.33
N GLU A 181 13.26 12.13 -6.46
CA GLU A 181 13.40 10.95 -5.58
C GLU A 181 14.67 10.14 -5.85
N MET A 182 15.38 10.40 -6.96
CA MET A 182 16.65 9.73 -7.26
C MET A 182 17.81 10.38 -6.50
N PRO A 183 18.88 9.61 -6.16
CA PRO A 183 20.11 10.17 -5.64
C PRO A 183 20.71 11.21 -6.60
N GLU A 184 21.37 12.22 -6.06
CA GLU A 184 21.92 13.32 -6.83
C GLU A 184 22.86 12.87 -7.97
N GLU A 185 23.69 11.87 -7.70
CA GLU A 185 24.63 11.30 -8.68
C GLU A 185 23.94 10.70 -9.91
N VAL A 186 22.77 10.08 -9.71
CA VAL A 186 21.95 9.52 -10.80
C VAL A 186 21.17 10.62 -11.49
N ARG A 187 20.59 11.52 -10.70
CA ARG A 187 19.76 12.63 -11.18
C ARG A 187 20.52 13.56 -12.13
N LEU A 188 21.77 13.92 -11.80
CA LEU A 188 22.58 14.83 -12.63
C LEU A 188 22.93 14.25 -14.01
N GLN A 189 22.82 12.95 -14.19
CA GLN A 189 23.02 12.28 -15.47
C GLN A 189 21.74 12.17 -16.31
N HIS A 190 20.59 12.55 -15.74
CA HIS A 190 19.30 12.37 -16.40
C HIS A 190 19.02 13.49 -17.41
N PRO A 191 18.60 13.18 -18.66
CA PRO A 191 18.38 14.20 -19.70
C PRO A 191 17.29 15.22 -19.35
N TYR A 192 16.35 14.88 -18.48
CA TYR A 192 15.23 15.75 -18.08
C TYR A 192 15.51 16.63 -16.83
N VAL A 193 16.74 16.64 -16.31
CA VAL A 193 17.09 17.45 -15.10
C VAL A 193 16.98 18.96 -15.35
N ASN A 194 17.09 19.39 -16.61
CA ASN A 194 17.08 20.80 -17.01
C ASN A 194 15.73 21.28 -17.56
N TYR A 195 14.68 20.48 -17.45
CA TYR A 195 13.30 20.83 -17.78
C TYR A 195 12.50 20.99 -16.47
#